data_ef4438a7457bd396647c3d02076b8d19
#
_entry.id   ef4438a7457bd396647c3d02076b8d19
#
_cell.length_a   1.000
_cell.length_b   1.000
_cell.length_c   1.000
_cell.angle_alpha   90.00
_cell.angle_beta   90.00
_cell.angle_gamma   90.00
#
_symmetry.space_group_name_H-M   'P 1'
#
loop_
_entity.id
_entity.type
_entity.pdbx_description
1 polymer ?
#
loop_
_entity_poly.entity_id
_entity_poly.type
_entity_poly.pdbx_seq_one_letter_code
_entity_poly.pdbx_strand_id
1 'polypeptide(L)'
;MKKLIKKIRFRRCVSMKVPLLFCFLLVTLVPLLVQARFLAGFFRQSQIEDSMIEAQSKCLMLTNKMITLDYINNMSNNPGLDAEMNVTADLFNGRIVVIDSSFKIIKDTFELTKGKTSVVEEVLRSFEGETINRRNKEKD
;
A
#
# COMPACT_ATOMS: atom_id res chain seq x y z
N MET A 1 -42.13 -33.13 -29.54
CA MET A 1 -41.11 -33.22 -30.62
C MET A 1 -41.08 -32.02 -31.58
N LYS A 2 -42.17 -31.29 -31.86
CA LYS A 2 -42.17 -30.13 -32.79
C LYS A 2 -41.43 -28.85 -32.35
N LYS A 3 -41.22 -28.64 -31.06
CA LYS A 3 -40.52 -27.43 -30.55
C LYS A 3 -38.98 -27.50 -30.66
N LEU A 4 -38.38 -28.68 -30.65
CA LEU A 4 -36.94 -28.88 -30.76
C LEU A 4 -36.42 -28.64 -32.18
N ILE A 5 -37.25 -28.99 -33.18
CA ILE A 5 -36.89 -28.84 -34.59
C ILE A 5 -36.87 -27.36 -35.03
N LYS A 6 -37.68 -26.49 -34.37
CA LYS A 6 -37.74 -25.07 -34.67
C LYS A 6 -36.49 -24.32 -34.21
N LYS A 7 -35.81 -24.83 -33.14
CA LYS A 7 -34.60 -24.22 -32.59
C LYS A 7 -33.34 -24.50 -33.43
N ILE A 8 -33.34 -25.60 -34.15
CA ILE A 8 -32.21 -25.99 -35.04
C ILE A 8 -32.26 -25.23 -36.36
N ARG A 9 -33.46 -24.84 -36.84
CA ARG A 9 -33.66 -24.14 -38.11
C ARG A 9 -33.25 -22.66 -38.09
N PHE A 10 -33.17 -22.04 -36.91
CA PHE A 10 -32.74 -20.64 -36.76
C PHE A 10 -31.21 -20.46 -36.95
N ARG A 11 -30.45 -21.56 -36.89
CA ARG A 11 -28.98 -21.52 -37.04
C ARG A 11 -28.49 -21.47 -38.51
N ARG A 12 -29.36 -21.61 -39.50
CA ARG A 12 -28.94 -21.70 -40.91
C ARG A 12 -28.99 -20.40 -41.73
N CYS A 13 -29.46 -19.30 -41.13
CA CYS A 13 -29.52 -18.01 -41.84
C CYS A 13 -28.57 -16.93 -41.29
N VAL A 14 -27.57 -17.33 -40.49
CA VAL A 14 -26.52 -16.38 -40.11
C VAL A 14 -25.56 -16.28 -41.29
N SER A 15 -25.58 -15.15 -41.97
CA SER A 15 -24.61 -14.83 -43.04
C SER A 15 -23.22 -15.19 -42.56
N MET A 16 -22.37 -15.85 -43.36
CA MET A 16 -20.99 -16.22 -43.00
C MET A 16 -20.16 -15.02 -42.51
N LYS A 17 -20.59 -13.80 -42.76
CA LYS A 17 -19.98 -12.55 -42.29
C LYS A 17 -20.08 -12.36 -40.77
N VAL A 18 -21.17 -12.84 -40.13
CA VAL A 18 -21.41 -12.67 -38.69
C VAL A 18 -20.46 -13.52 -37.83
N PRO A 19 -20.27 -14.85 -38.07
CA PRO A 19 -19.31 -15.63 -37.32
C PRO A 19 -17.87 -15.18 -37.57
N LEU A 20 -17.55 -14.73 -38.79
CA LEU A 20 -16.22 -14.20 -39.09
C LEU A 20 -15.93 -12.90 -38.33
N LEU A 21 -16.90 -11.99 -38.28
CA LEU A 21 -16.80 -10.76 -37.50
C LEU A 21 -16.68 -11.05 -35.99
N PHE A 22 -17.39 -12.05 -35.49
CA PHE A 22 -17.32 -12.48 -34.09
C PHE A 22 -15.96 -13.11 -33.76
N CYS A 23 -15.40 -13.94 -34.64
CA CYS A 23 -14.04 -14.46 -34.47
C CYS A 23 -13.00 -13.34 -34.45
N PHE A 24 -13.10 -12.38 -35.35
CA PHE A 24 -12.19 -11.24 -35.40
C PHE A 24 -12.26 -10.41 -34.09
N LEU A 25 -13.49 -10.17 -33.62
CA LEU A 25 -13.72 -9.43 -32.36
C LEU A 25 -13.16 -10.19 -31.16
N LEU A 26 -13.31 -11.52 -31.10
CA LEU A 26 -12.71 -12.34 -30.05
C LEU A 26 -11.18 -12.30 -30.05
N VAL A 27 -10.57 -12.45 -31.22
CA VAL A 27 -9.11 -12.44 -31.40
C VAL A 27 -8.50 -11.10 -30.96
N THR A 28 -9.21 -9.99 -31.13
CA THR A 28 -8.74 -8.65 -30.71
C THR A 28 -9.06 -8.36 -29.25
N LEU A 29 -10.23 -8.76 -28.76
CA LEU A 29 -10.69 -8.42 -27.41
C LEU A 29 -9.96 -9.24 -26.33
N VAL A 30 -9.71 -10.52 -26.57
CA VAL A 30 -9.08 -11.43 -25.60
C VAL A 30 -7.67 -10.95 -25.19
N PRO A 31 -6.72 -10.67 -26.09
CA PRO A 31 -5.40 -10.18 -25.71
C PRO A 31 -5.47 -8.81 -25.03
N LEU A 32 -6.41 -7.96 -25.41
CA LEU A 32 -6.57 -6.64 -24.79
C LEU A 32 -7.04 -6.74 -23.33
N LEU A 33 -7.93 -7.67 -23.03
CA LEU A 33 -8.36 -7.96 -21.65
C LEU A 33 -7.23 -8.57 -20.82
N VAL A 34 -6.44 -9.47 -21.40
CA VAL A 34 -5.27 -10.06 -20.71
C VAL A 34 -4.24 -9.00 -20.40
N GLN A 35 -3.93 -8.12 -21.35
CA GLN A 35 -2.99 -7.01 -21.13
C GLN A 35 -3.49 -6.04 -20.06
N ALA A 36 -4.77 -5.69 -20.06
CA ALA A 36 -5.38 -4.81 -19.08
C ALA A 36 -5.26 -5.38 -17.66
N ARG A 37 -5.48 -6.68 -17.49
CA ARG A 37 -5.30 -7.37 -16.19
C ARG A 37 -3.85 -7.39 -15.73
N PHE A 38 -2.93 -7.66 -16.65
CA PHE A 38 -1.50 -7.68 -16.35
C PHE A 38 -1.00 -6.30 -15.96
N LEU A 39 -1.41 -5.27 -16.69
CA LEU A 39 -1.04 -3.88 -16.42
C LEU A 39 -1.57 -3.39 -15.07
N ALA A 40 -2.82 -3.70 -14.73
CA ALA A 40 -3.42 -3.35 -13.44
C ALA A 40 -2.65 -3.97 -12.25
N GLY A 41 -2.18 -5.20 -12.37
CA GLY A 41 -1.35 -5.86 -11.37
C GLY A 41 0.01 -5.19 -11.20
N PHE A 42 0.64 -4.84 -12.30
CA PHE A 42 1.95 -4.20 -12.32
C PHE A 42 1.93 -2.79 -11.71
N PHE A 43 0.93 -1.98 -12.09
CA PHE A 43 0.76 -0.63 -11.52
C PHE A 43 0.50 -0.64 -10.02
N ARG A 44 -0.28 -1.60 -9.54
CA ARG A 44 -0.56 -1.70 -8.09
C ARG A 44 0.70 -2.01 -7.28
N GLN A 45 1.60 -2.82 -7.81
CA GLN A 45 2.85 -3.17 -7.13
C GLN A 45 3.83 -2.00 -7.11
N SER A 46 3.96 -1.28 -8.21
CA SER A 46 4.85 -0.11 -8.32
C SER A 46 4.43 1.01 -7.38
N GLN A 47 3.13 1.32 -7.29
CA GLN A 47 2.64 2.38 -6.40
C GLN A 47 2.92 2.11 -4.91
N ILE A 48 2.89 0.85 -4.48
CA ILE A 48 3.18 0.50 -3.08
C ILE A 48 4.66 0.67 -2.78
N GLU A 49 5.52 0.31 -3.72
CA GLU A 49 6.97 0.41 -3.58
C GLU A 49 7.43 1.87 -3.53
N ASP A 50 6.90 2.70 -4.41
CA ASP A 50 7.15 4.16 -4.44
C ASP A 50 6.69 4.83 -3.15
N SER A 51 5.51 4.50 -2.64
CA SER A 51 4.99 5.03 -1.37
C SER A 51 5.84 4.61 -0.16
N MET A 52 6.41 3.41 -0.18
CA MET A 52 7.31 2.94 0.88
C MET A 52 8.61 3.73 0.90
N ILE A 53 9.21 3.98 -0.26
CA ILE A 53 10.45 4.75 -0.40
C ILE A 53 10.22 6.20 0.07
N GLU A 54 9.11 6.79 -0.32
CA GLU A 54 8.74 8.14 0.10
C GLU A 54 8.53 8.23 1.62
N ALA A 55 7.82 7.28 2.21
CA ALA A 55 7.61 7.22 3.66
C ALA A 55 8.94 7.09 4.42
N GLN A 56 9.86 6.23 3.95
CA GLN A 56 11.20 6.10 4.53
C GLN A 56 11.99 7.40 4.47
N SER A 57 11.96 8.08 3.33
CA SER A 57 12.64 9.36 3.14
C SER A 57 12.10 10.43 4.11
N LYS A 58 10.79 10.48 4.29
CA LYS A 58 10.14 11.38 5.27
C LYS A 58 10.50 11.03 6.70
N CYS A 59 10.52 9.74 7.07
CA CYS A 59 10.95 9.30 8.39
C CYS A 59 12.40 9.67 8.69
N LEU A 60 13.32 9.50 7.73
CA LEU A 60 14.72 9.93 7.87
C LEU A 60 14.83 11.45 8.07
N MET A 61 14.06 12.23 7.32
CA MET A 61 14.03 13.70 7.47
C MET A 61 13.53 14.10 8.86
N LEU A 62 12.46 13.48 9.35
CA LEU A 62 11.96 13.71 10.71
C LEU A 62 12.99 13.32 11.77
N THR A 63 13.64 12.16 11.62
CA THR A 63 14.69 11.69 12.53
C THR A 63 15.84 12.70 12.60
N ASN A 64 16.33 13.20 11.48
CA ASN A 64 17.39 14.21 11.46
C ASN A 64 16.96 15.50 12.15
N LYS A 65 15.72 15.96 11.95
CA LYS A 65 15.18 17.12 12.68
C LYS A 65 15.07 16.86 14.18
N MET A 66 14.65 15.65 14.59
CA MET A 66 14.58 15.27 16.00
C MET A 66 15.95 15.32 16.68
N ILE A 67 16.98 14.84 15.98
CA ILE A 67 18.37 14.89 16.48
C ILE A 67 18.84 16.35 16.57
N THR A 68 18.63 17.14 15.51
CA THR A 68 19.08 18.53 15.46
C THR A 68 18.43 19.42 16.52
N LEU A 69 17.17 19.16 16.85
CA LEU A 69 16.39 19.91 17.82
C LEU A 69 16.46 19.33 19.25
N ASP A 70 17.27 18.28 19.43
CA ASP A 70 17.34 17.54 20.72
C ASP A 70 15.94 17.23 21.28
N TYR A 71 15.08 16.71 20.40
CA TYR A 71 13.65 16.52 20.69
C TYR A 71 13.40 15.61 21.90
N ILE A 72 14.24 14.60 22.11
CA ILE A 72 14.09 13.66 23.23
C ILE A 72 14.19 14.34 24.57
N ASN A 73 15.09 15.31 24.70
CA ASN A 73 15.30 16.06 25.94
C ASN A 73 14.39 17.30 26.07
N ASN A 74 13.90 17.83 24.93
CA ASN A 74 13.14 19.09 24.85
C ASN A 74 11.76 18.94 24.22
N MET A 75 11.04 17.85 24.49
CA MET A 75 9.74 17.56 23.88
C MET A 75 8.71 18.66 24.00
N SER A 76 8.64 19.34 25.16
CA SER A 76 7.66 20.40 25.42
C SER A 76 7.87 21.67 24.59
N ASN A 77 9.03 21.84 23.98
CA ASN A 77 9.42 23.05 23.25
C ASN A 77 9.32 22.94 21.73
N ASN A 78 8.89 21.80 21.19
CA ASN A 78 8.88 21.54 19.72
C ASN A 78 7.49 21.20 19.17
N PRO A 79 6.45 22.06 19.36
CA PRO A 79 5.11 21.77 18.83
C PRO A 79 5.07 21.72 17.31
N GLY A 80 6.01 22.38 16.63
CA GLY A 80 6.13 22.34 15.18
C GLY A 80 6.53 20.95 14.66
N LEU A 81 7.45 20.27 15.36
CA LEU A 81 7.86 18.91 14.98
C LEU A 81 6.73 17.89 15.27
N ASP A 82 5.99 18.09 16.34
CA ASP A 82 4.79 17.29 16.66
C ASP A 82 3.74 17.41 15.56
N ALA A 83 3.48 18.62 15.09
CA ALA A 83 2.55 18.86 14.00
C ALA A 83 3.04 18.20 12.69
N GLU A 84 4.34 18.29 12.39
CA GLU A 84 4.93 17.67 11.19
C GLU A 84 4.84 16.13 11.25
N MET A 85 5.04 15.52 12.40
CA MET A 85 4.85 14.08 12.59
C MET A 85 3.39 13.66 12.34
N ASN A 86 2.42 14.42 12.87
CA ASN A 86 1.01 14.14 12.65
C ASN A 86 0.63 14.28 11.17
N VAL A 87 1.04 15.35 10.51
CA VAL A 87 0.81 15.55 9.06
C VAL A 87 1.44 14.42 8.25
N THR A 88 2.65 13.98 8.61
CA THR A 88 3.31 12.87 7.91
C THR A 88 2.56 11.56 8.13
N ALA A 89 2.09 11.28 9.34
CA ALA A 89 1.28 10.11 9.65
C ALA A 89 -0.02 10.09 8.83
N ASP A 90 -0.70 11.24 8.77
CA ASP A 90 -1.95 11.39 8.00
C ASP A 90 -1.71 11.20 6.49
N LEU A 91 -0.62 11.77 5.95
CA LEU A 91 -0.27 11.67 4.52
C LEU A 91 -0.11 10.21 4.06
N PHE A 92 0.49 9.38 4.88
CA PHE A 92 0.70 7.96 4.58
C PHE A 92 -0.39 7.05 5.16
N ASN A 93 -1.46 7.62 5.72
CA ASN A 93 -2.50 6.89 6.44
C ASN A 93 -1.88 5.88 7.43
N GLY A 94 -0.87 6.34 8.14
CA GLY A 94 -0.02 5.52 9.00
C GLY A 94 0.08 6.07 10.41
N ARG A 95 0.89 5.43 11.22
CA ARG A 95 1.15 5.80 12.61
C ARG A 95 2.66 5.94 12.82
N ILE A 96 3.07 7.03 13.45
CA ILE A 96 4.46 7.27 13.83
C ILE A 96 4.58 7.09 15.35
N VAL A 97 5.51 6.24 15.75
CA VAL A 97 5.83 5.99 17.17
C VAL A 97 7.32 6.26 17.37
N VAL A 98 7.65 7.06 18.37
CA VAL A 98 9.01 7.35 18.76
C VAL A 98 9.31 6.63 20.07
N ILE A 99 10.40 5.88 20.09
CA ILE A 99 10.79 5.02 21.21
C ILE A 99 12.19 5.44 21.65
N ASP A 100 12.38 5.58 22.96
CA ASP A 100 13.69 5.90 23.55
C ASP A 100 14.57 4.64 23.73
N SER A 101 15.81 4.85 24.16
CA SER A 101 16.78 3.78 24.43
C SER A 101 16.36 2.83 25.58
N SER A 102 15.35 3.18 26.36
CA SER A 102 14.76 2.33 27.40
C SER A 102 13.54 1.54 26.91
N PHE A 103 13.30 1.51 25.59
CA PHE A 103 12.14 0.91 24.93
C PHE A 103 10.80 1.54 25.32
N LYS A 104 10.82 2.74 25.89
CA LYS A 104 9.61 3.46 26.27
C LYS A 104 9.11 4.31 25.10
N ILE A 105 7.82 4.24 24.84
CA ILE A 105 7.15 5.06 23.82
C ILE A 105 7.02 6.48 24.38
N ILE A 106 7.78 7.41 23.80
CA ILE A 106 7.78 8.81 24.19
C ILE A 106 6.77 9.64 23.41
N LYS A 107 6.56 9.28 22.13
CA LYS A 107 5.56 9.91 21.26
C LYS A 107 4.82 8.87 20.44
N ASP A 108 3.55 9.11 20.23
CA ASP A 108 2.64 8.28 19.42
C ASP A 108 1.60 9.21 18.79
N THR A 109 1.54 9.27 17.48
CA THR A 109 0.61 10.14 16.76
C THR A 109 -0.86 9.81 17.01
N PHE A 110 -1.16 8.56 17.41
CA PHE A 110 -2.52 8.15 17.78
C PHE A 110 -2.77 8.21 19.29
N GLU A 111 -1.76 8.57 20.08
CA GLU A 111 -1.83 8.68 21.57
C GLU A 111 -2.24 7.40 22.30
N LEU A 112 -2.32 6.25 21.61
CA LEU A 112 -2.83 5.00 22.18
C LEU A 112 -1.84 4.31 23.14
N THR A 113 -0.54 4.49 22.93
CA THR A 113 0.50 3.71 23.61
C THR A 113 1.58 4.57 24.27
N LYS A 114 1.42 5.89 24.31
CA LYS A 114 2.37 6.80 24.94
C LYS A 114 2.64 6.40 26.40
N GLY A 115 3.92 6.32 26.78
CA GLY A 115 4.36 5.92 28.12
C GLY A 115 4.44 4.42 28.35
N LYS A 116 3.98 3.58 27.42
CA LYS A 116 4.11 2.12 27.49
C LYS A 116 5.48 1.69 26.97
N THR A 117 5.94 0.52 27.41
CA THR A 117 7.15 -0.12 26.86
C THR A 117 6.77 -0.96 25.64
N SER A 118 7.54 -0.82 24.56
CA SER A 118 7.35 -1.62 23.33
C SER A 118 8.61 -2.45 23.09
N VAL A 119 8.49 -3.76 23.28
CA VAL A 119 9.57 -4.73 23.04
C VAL A 119 9.11 -5.65 21.91
N VAL A 120 8.97 -5.07 20.71
CA VAL A 120 8.65 -5.82 19.48
C VAL A 120 9.95 -6.12 18.74
N GLU A 121 10.01 -7.25 18.02
CA GLU A 121 11.22 -7.68 17.29
C GLU A 121 11.77 -6.58 16.38
N GLU A 122 10.87 -5.85 15.71
CA GLU A 122 11.24 -4.76 14.80
C GLU A 122 11.95 -3.60 15.54
N VAL A 123 11.52 -3.32 16.77
CA VAL A 123 12.13 -2.29 17.62
C VAL A 123 13.52 -2.72 18.06
N LEU A 124 13.68 -3.97 18.53
CA LEU A 124 14.97 -4.52 18.93
C LEU A 124 15.99 -4.46 17.81
N ARG A 125 15.63 -4.92 16.63
CA ARG A 125 16.51 -4.88 15.44
C ARG A 125 16.82 -3.46 14.98
N SER A 126 15.89 -2.53 15.11
CA SER A 126 16.16 -1.11 14.81
C SER A 126 17.22 -0.52 15.72
N PHE A 127 17.27 -0.92 16.99
CA PHE A 127 18.34 -0.53 17.92
C PHE A 127 19.70 -1.18 17.61
N GLU A 128 19.71 -2.30 16.88
CA GLU A 128 20.92 -2.92 16.31
C GLU A 128 21.38 -2.21 15.01
N GLY A 129 20.67 -1.18 14.58
CA GLY A 129 20.99 -0.39 13.39
C GLY A 129 20.39 -0.92 12.10
N GLU A 130 19.48 -1.88 12.17
CA GLU A 130 18.79 -2.43 11.00
C GLU A 130 17.56 -1.59 10.64
N THR A 131 17.39 -1.30 9.35
CA THR A 131 16.12 -0.76 8.81
C THR A 131 15.23 -1.90 8.39
N ILE A 132 14.12 -2.11 9.10
CA ILE A 132 13.22 -3.23 8.86
C ILE A 132 11.98 -2.76 8.13
N ASN A 133 11.73 -3.35 6.98
CA ASN A 133 10.50 -3.20 6.21
C ASN A 133 9.72 -4.51 6.26
N ARG A 134 8.67 -4.55 7.08
CA ARG A 134 7.79 -5.73 7.17
C ARG A 134 6.46 -5.44 6.51
N ARG A 135 6.12 -6.20 5.49
CA ARG A 135 4.79 -6.21 4.90
C ARG A 135 3.93 -7.24 5.65
N ASN A 136 3.04 -6.80 6.50
CA ASN A 136 1.98 -7.68 7.00
C ASN A 136 1.04 -8.00 5.83
N LYS A 137 1.08 -9.24 5.33
CA LYS A 137 -0.02 -9.75 4.52
C LYS A 137 -1.18 -9.99 5.50
N GLU A 138 -2.12 -9.08 5.50
CA GLU A 138 -3.43 -9.34 6.10
C GLU A 138 -3.97 -10.59 5.39
N LYS A 139 -4.15 -11.66 6.17
CA LYS A 139 -4.84 -12.85 5.67
C LYS A 139 -6.32 -12.49 5.64
N ASP A 140 -6.83 -12.25 4.43
CA ASP A 140 -8.27 -12.35 4.17
C ASP A 140 -8.75 -13.78 4.41
#